data_b411b7acba7d8208a11b93ed1f011684
#
_entry.id   b411b7acba7d8208a11b93ed1f011684
#
_cell.length_a   1.000
_cell.length_b   1.000
_cell.length_c   1.000
_cell.angle_alpha   90.00
_cell.angle_beta   90.00
_cell.angle_gamma   90.00
#
_symmetry.space_group_name_H-M   'P 1'
#
loop_
_entity.id
_entity.type
_entity.pdbx_description
1 polymer ?
#
loop_
_entity_poly.entity_id
_entity_poly.type
_entity_poly.pdbx_seq_one_letter_code
_entity_poly.pdbx_strand_id
1 'polypeptide(L)'
;MTKIRVCKPDDVPENGMKAYDVENGLKILVARAGDDYHAYPAICPHQEVCLDEGFYDGAILTCHQHLWQWDIKTGDPIGLAEERLEAYEVKVEDGELYVLQASALNATELFANVSAETRAELEKLTRRQECNSGDSLYQVGDPSDDLYVLEEGHIEFRLGLDDRTSAAGFMLRKGEVFGWAALLDNQRTRIARATCMEKSTVLRLNGKEVLRVLAADPASGYQVMRGLSNLITRYLTNTGEK
;
A
#
# COMPACT_ATOMS: atom_id res chain seq x y z
N MET A 1 -9.21 -2.92 -8.90
CA MET A 1 -7.84 -3.18 -9.36
C MET A 1 -7.39 -2.01 -10.20
N THR A 2 -6.30 -1.37 -9.85
CA THR A 2 -5.74 -0.26 -10.64
C THR A 2 -4.91 -0.85 -11.76
N LYS A 3 -5.19 -0.44 -13.01
CA LYS A 3 -4.41 -0.83 -14.19
C LYS A 3 -3.25 0.16 -14.34
N ILE A 4 -2.03 -0.31 -14.19
CA ILE A 4 -0.80 0.49 -14.28
C ILE A 4 -0.07 0.10 -15.55
N ARG A 5 0.22 1.08 -16.42
CA ARG A 5 1.08 0.86 -17.59
C ARG A 5 2.52 0.70 -17.12
N VAL A 6 3.20 -0.33 -17.62
CA VAL A 6 4.60 -0.61 -17.26
C VAL A 6 5.54 -0.29 -18.42
N CYS A 7 5.40 -0.99 -19.55
CA CYS A 7 6.30 -0.88 -20.69
C CYS A 7 5.64 -1.43 -21.96
N LYS A 8 6.36 -1.45 -23.07
CA LYS A 8 5.96 -2.26 -24.22
C LYS A 8 6.50 -3.69 -24.05
N PRO A 9 5.77 -4.70 -24.55
CA PRO A 9 6.24 -6.10 -24.53
C PRO A 9 7.66 -6.26 -25.11
N ASP A 10 7.97 -5.56 -26.21
CA ASP A 10 9.27 -5.61 -26.87
C ASP A 10 10.41 -4.92 -26.10
N ASP A 11 10.10 -4.13 -25.07
CA ASP A 11 11.09 -3.51 -24.19
C ASP A 11 11.69 -4.53 -23.19
N VAL A 12 11.05 -5.70 -23.03
CA VAL A 12 11.51 -6.79 -22.17
C VAL A 12 12.31 -7.81 -23.00
N PRO A 13 13.60 -8.03 -22.70
CA PRO A 13 14.41 -9.00 -23.44
C PRO A 13 13.80 -10.40 -23.45
N GLU A 14 13.92 -11.12 -24.56
CA GLU A 14 13.48 -12.51 -24.64
C GLU A 14 14.26 -13.37 -23.63
N ASN A 15 13.55 -14.16 -22.84
CA ASN A 15 14.08 -14.90 -21.70
C ASN A 15 14.94 -14.03 -20.77
N GLY A 16 14.56 -12.77 -20.63
CA GLY A 16 15.21 -11.77 -19.81
C GLY A 16 14.25 -11.10 -18.85
N MET A 17 14.77 -10.18 -18.06
CA MET A 17 14.00 -9.38 -17.09
C MET A 17 14.50 -7.95 -17.09
N LYS A 18 13.61 -7.04 -16.67
CA LYS A 18 13.95 -5.63 -16.50
C LYS A 18 13.01 -4.97 -15.50
N ALA A 19 13.53 -4.06 -14.69
CA ALA A 19 12.73 -3.24 -13.78
C ALA A 19 12.36 -1.90 -14.42
N TYR A 20 11.15 -1.46 -14.12
CA TYR A 20 10.56 -0.22 -14.63
C TYR A 20 10.02 0.62 -13.48
N ASP A 21 10.36 1.89 -13.46
CA ASP A 21 9.71 2.86 -12.59
C ASP A 21 8.36 3.25 -13.21
N VAL A 22 7.28 3.07 -12.45
CA VAL A 22 5.93 3.36 -12.92
C VAL A 22 5.31 4.52 -12.15
N GLU A 23 4.19 5.02 -12.67
CA GLU A 23 3.40 6.03 -11.96
C GLU A 23 3.08 5.53 -10.54
N ASN A 24 3.12 6.42 -9.56
CA ASN A 24 2.95 6.16 -8.11
C ASN A 24 4.22 5.72 -7.35
N GLY A 25 5.41 5.81 -7.94
CA GLY A 25 6.68 5.51 -7.28
C GLY A 25 6.94 4.03 -7.07
N LEU A 26 6.16 3.14 -7.70
CA LEU A 26 6.43 1.71 -7.71
C LEU A 26 7.53 1.38 -8.70
N LYS A 27 8.37 0.41 -8.34
CA LYS A 27 9.32 -0.21 -9.26
C LYS A 27 8.90 -1.66 -9.51
N ILE A 28 8.60 -1.98 -10.76
CA ILE A 28 8.05 -3.28 -11.17
C ILE A 28 9.08 -4.02 -12.02
N LEU A 29 9.43 -5.23 -11.60
CA LEU A 29 10.19 -6.17 -12.38
C LEU A 29 9.25 -6.87 -13.37
N VAL A 30 9.58 -6.86 -14.65
CA VAL A 30 8.92 -7.69 -15.65
C VAL A 30 9.95 -8.70 -16.19
N ALA A 31 9.59 -9.97 -16.14
CA ALA A 31 10.34 -11.05 -16.71
C ALA A 31 9.57 -11.68 -17.87
N ARG A 32 10.27 -12.01 -18.95
CA ARG A 32 9.70 -12.70 -20.11
C ARG A 32 10.18 -14.14 -20.15
N ALA A 33 9.24 -15.09 -20.15
CA ALA A 33 9.49 -16.53 -20.27
C ALA A 33 8.84 -17.06 -21.55
N GLY A 34 9.56 -17.06 -22.65
CA GLY A 34 9.01 -17.32 -23.99
C GLY A 34 8.03 -16.23 -24.40
N ASP A 35 6.75 -16.58 -24.59
CA ASP A 35 5.68 -15.65 -24.96
C ASP A 35 4.94 -15.07 -23.73
N ASP A 36 5.21 -15.57 -22.53
CA ASP A 36 4.55 -15.17 -21.30
C ASP A 36 5.33 -14.08 -20.57
N TYR A 37 4.59 -13.16 -19.93
CA TYR A 37 5.14 -12.10 -19.10
C TYR A 37 4.71 -12.29 -17.65
N HIS A 38 5.66 -12.15 -16.74
CA HIS A 38 5.47 -12.24 -15.30
C HIS A 38 5.95 -10.94 -14.65
N ALA A 39 5.19 -10.39 -13.71
CA ALA A 39 5.53 -9.14 -13.06
C ALA A 39 5.50 -9.26 -11.55
N TYR A 40 6.49 -8.64 -10.89
CA TYR A 40 6.72 -8.69 -9.46
C TYR A 40 7.17 -7.32 -8.93
N PRO A 41 7.12 -7.05 -7.61
CA PRO A 41 7.89 -5.96 -7.03
C PRO A 41 9.36 -6.12 -7.41
N ALA A 42 9.99 -5.04 -7.85
CA ALA A 42 11.39 -5.10 -8.31
C ALA A 42 12.40 -5.19 -7.16
N ILE A 43 11.97 -4.95 -5.92
CA ILE A 43 12.84 -4.98 -4.74
C ILE A 43 12.78 -6.36 -4.08
N CYS A 44 13.95 -6.89 -3.75
CA CYS A 44 14.07 -8.18 -3.07
C CYS A 44 13.43 -8.09 -1.66
N PRO A 45 12.54 -9.03 -1.27
CA PRO A 45 11.90 -9.00 0.05
C PRO A 45 12.89 -9.18 1.21
N HIS A 46 14.03 -9.81 0.97
CA HIS A 46 15.05 -10.03 1.98
C HIS A 46 15.88 -8.77 2.29
N GLN A 47 16.23 -7.98 1.27
CA GLN A 47 16.99 -6.73 1.39
C GLN A 47 16.65 -5.77 0.25
N GLU A 48 16.87 -4.46 0.47
CA GLU A 48 16.54 -3.39 -0.48
C GLU A 48 17.48 -3.35 -1.69
N VAL A 49 17.54 -4.44 -2.47
CA VAL A 49 18.28 -4.51 -3.73
C VAL A 49 17.34 -4.79 -4.88
N CYS A 50 17.65 -4.25 -6.05
CA CYS A 50 16.83 -4.45 -7.23
C CYS A 50 17.06 -5.85 -7.81
N LEU A 51 15.98 -6.58 -8.09
CA LEU A 51 16.03 -7.96 -8.57
C LEU A 51 16.49 -8.04 -10.02
N ASP A 52 16.39 -6.96 -10.83
CA ASP A 52 16.89 -6.95 -12.21
C ASP A 52 18.43 -6.88 -12.31
N GLU A 53 19.11 -6.59 -11.18
CA GLU A 53 20.57 -6.75 -11.06
C GLU A 53 20.99 -8.21 -10.80
N GLY A 54 20.03 -9.10 -10.61
CA GLY A 54 20.24 -10.51 -10.37
C GLY A 54 20.40 -11.33 -11.66
N PHE A 55 20.20 -12.64 -11.53
CA PHE A 55 20.30 -13.58 -12.63
C PHE A 55 18.94 -14.17 -12.95
N TYR A 56 18.68 -14.34 -14.25
CA TYR A 56 17.47 -14.97 -14.74
C TYR A 56 17.79 -15.89 -15.91
N ASP A 57 17.37 -17.15 -15.84
CA ASP A 57 17.66 -18.18 -16.86
C ASP A 57 16.45 -18.53 -17.74
N GLY A 58 15.35 -17.77 -17.64
CA GLY A 58 14.09 -18.04 -18.32
C GLY A 58 13.07 -18.81 -17.48
N ALA A 59 13.46 -19.32 -16.30
CA ALA A 59 12.60 -20.05 -15.37
C ALA A 59 12.79 -19.61 -13.93
N ILE A 60 14.03 -19.41 -13.50
CA ILE A 60 14.42 -19.10 -12.13
C ILE A 60 15.03 -17.70 -12.06
N LEU A 61 14.47 -16.88 -11.18
CA LEU A 61 15.04 -15.60 -10.78
C LEU A 61 15.93 -15.80 -9.56
N THR A 62 17.17 -15.31 -9.62
CA THR A 62 18.15 -15.38 -8.53
C THR A 62 18.62 -13.98 -8.15
N CYS A 63 18.41 -13.59 -6.89
CA CYS A 63 18.96 -12.36 -6.33
C CYS A 63 20.48 -12.45 -6.26
N HIS A 64 21.20 -11.41 -6.73
CA HIS A 64 22.68 -11.43 -6.80
C HIS A 64 23.34 -11.38 -5.41
N GLN A 65 22.65 -10.86 -4.39
CA GLN A 65 23.28 -10.57 -3.09
C GLN A 65 23.36 -11.79 -2.18
N HIS A 66 22.25 -12.57 -2.02
CA HIS A 66 22.22 -13.72 -1.11
C HIS A 66 21.76 -15.02 -1.79
N LEU A 67 21.67 -15.00 -3.13
CA LEU A 67 21.29 -16.15 -3.96
C LEU A 67 19.90 -16.72 -3.61
N TRP A 68 19.02 -15.87 -3.11
CA TRP A 68 17.61 -16.24 -3.00
C TRP A 68 17.03 -16.45 -4.39
N GLN A 69 16.24 -17.51 -4.53
CA GLN A 69 15.72 -17.96 -5.82
C GLN A 69 14.21 -18.11 -5.79
N TRP A 70 13.58 -17.83 -6.93
CA TRP A 70 12.14 -17.97 -7.11
C TRP A 70 11.81 -18.53 -8.48
N ASP A 71 10.80 -19.40 -8.53
CA ASP A 71 10.18 -19.79 -9.79
C ASP A 71 9.46 -18.57 -10.38
N ILE A 72 9.79 -18.21 -11.62
CA ILE A 72 9.27 -16.97 -12.22
C ILE A 72 7.78 -17.06 -12.59
N LYS A 73 7.22 -18.25 -12.73
CA LYS A 73 5.81 -18.42 -13.09
C LYS A 73 4.90 -18.32 -11.88
N THR A 74 5.37 -18.79 -10.75
CA THR A 74 4.55 -18.87 -9.53
C THR A 74 4.94 -17.85 -8.46
N GLY A 75 6.17 -17.35 -8.48
CA GLY A 75 6.74 -16.55 -7.40
C GLY A 75 7.15 -17.37 -6.18
N ASP A 76 7.02 -18.70 -6.23
CA ASP A 76 7.34 -19.57 -5.11
C ASP A 76 8.84 -19.57 -4.82
N PRO A 77 9.23 -19.58 -3.54
CA PRO A 77 10.62 -19.59 -3.14
C PRO A 77 11.28 -20.94 -3.44
N ILE A 78 12.54 -20.91 -3.82
CA ILE A 78 13.38 -22.08 -4.09
C ILE A 78 14.64 -22.01 -3.22
N GLY A 79 15.03 -23.13 -2.63
CA GLY A 79 16.28 -23.24 -1.89
C GLY A 79 16.32 -22.40 -0.62
N LEU A 80 17.10 -21.32 -0.62
CA LEU A 80 17.32 -20.47 0.55
C LEU A 80 16.27 -19.37 0.75
N ALA A 81 15.44 -19.11 -0.25
CA ALA A 81 14.40 -18.07 -0.15
C ALA A 81 13.31 -18.49 0.86
N GLU A 82 12.97 -17.59 1.77
CA GLU A 82 11.99 -17.82 2.83
C GLU A 82 10.64 -17.19 2.51
N GLU A 83 10.61 -16.21 1.61
CA GLU A 83 9.41 -15.46 1.26
C GLU A 83 9.10 -15.62 -0.22
N ARG A 84 7.81 -15.67 -0.53
CA ARG A 84 7.28 -15.69 -1.89
C ARG A 84 7.32 -14.30 -2.51
N LEU A 85 7.58 -14.21 -3.82
CA LEU A 85 7.32 -12.99 -4.57
C LEU A 85 5.82 -12.89 -4.90
N GLU A 86 5.21 -11.79 -4.49
CA GLU A 86 3.81 -11.50 -4.78
C GLU A 86 3.66 -11.04 -6.25
N ALA A 87 3.05 -11.91 -7.08
CA ALA A 87 2.88 -11.64 -8.49
C ALA A 87 1.80 -10.58 -8.74
N TYR A 88 2.05 -9.66 -9.66
CA TYR A 88 1.01 -8.85 -10.28
C TYR A 88 0.32 -9.62 -11.41
N GLU A 89 -0.98 -9.45 -11.56
CA GLU A 89 -1.67 -9.91 -12.77
C GLU A 89 -1.23 -9.05 -13.96
N VAL A 90 -0.74 -9.69 -15.02
CA VAL A 90 -0.23 -9.02 -16.23
C VAL A 90 -1.29 -9.05 -17.33
N LYS A 91 -1.44 -7.93 -18.05
CA LYS A 91 -2.24 -7.84 -19.28
C LYS A 91 -1.46 -7.12 -20.36
N VAL A 92 -1.47 -7.69 -21.56
CA VAL A 92 -0.99 -7.04 -22.78
C VAL A 92 -2.19 -6.61 -23.61
N GLU A 93 -2.34 -5.32 -23.79
CA GLU A 93 -3.46 -4.72 -24.56
C GLU A 93 -2.91 -3.55 -25.39
N ASP A 94 -3.34 -3.45 -26.63
CA ASP A 94 -2.98 -2.36 -27.56
C ASP A 94 -1.45 -2.17 -27.72
N GLY A 95 -0.66 -3.24 -27.60
CA GLY A 95 0.79 -3.20 -27.72
C GLY A 95 1.52 -2.65 -26.49
N GLU A 96 0.82 -2.53 -25.37
CA GLU A 96 1.36 -2.10 -24.09
C GLU A 96 1.15 -3.18 -23.02
N LEU A 97 2.11 -3.29 -22.10
CA LEU A 97 2.05 -4.19 -20.95
C LEU A 97 1.57 -3.42 -19.73
N TYR A 98 0.57 -3.96 -19.09
CA TYR A 98 -0.04 -3.45 -17.87
C TYR A 98 0.05 -4.47 -16.77
N VAL A 99 0.14 -4.00 -15.53
CA VAL A 99 -0.10 -4.81 -14.35
C VAL A 99 -1.39 -4.36 -13.66
N LEU A 100 -2.10 -5.32 -13.10
CA LEU A 100 -3.26 -5.07 -12.26
C LEU A 100 -2.82 -5.14 -10.80
N GLN A 101 -2.77 -4.00 -10.15
CA GLN A 101 -2.48 -3.93 -8.73
C GLN A 101 -3.79 -3.95 -7.94
N ALA A 102 -3.88 -4.84 -6.96
CA ALA A 102 -4.90 -4.70 -5.94
C ALA A 102 -4.60 -3.42 -5.16
N SER A 103 -5.50 -2.45 -5.20
CA SER A 103 -5.35 -1.26 -4.40
C SER A 103 -5.26 -1.65 -2.92
N ALA A 104 -4.35 -1.04 -2.16
CA ALA A 104 -4.33 -1.20 -0.71
C ALA A 104 -5.65 -0.74 -0.07
N LEU A 105 -6.41 0.15 -0.75
CA LEU A 105 -7.78 0.48 -0.33
C LEU A 105 -8.71 -0.74 -0.33
N ASN A 106 -8.48 -1.75 -1.20
CA ASN A 106 -9.27 -2.99 -1.22
C ASN A 106 -9.05 -3.85 0.04
N ALA A 107 -7.88 -3.77 0.62
CA ALA A 107 -7.53 -4.50 1.83
C ALA A 107 -8.03 -3.79 3.11
N THR A 108 -8.53 -2.56 3.00
CA THR A 108 -8.99 -1.80 4.15
C THR A 108 -10.41 -2.16 4.53
N GLU A 109 -10.64 -2.44 5.81
CA GLU A 109 -11.98 -2.66 6.35
C GLU A 109 -12.93 -1.48 6.06
N LEU A 110 -12.39 -0.25 6.08
CA LEU A 110 -13.17 0.98 5.89
C LEU A 110 -13.80 1.09 4.49
N PHE A 111 -13.07 0.67 3.44
CA PHE A 111 -13.51 0.78 2.05
C PHE A 111 -13.90 -0.57 1.41
N ALA A 112 -13.98 -1.64 2.20
CA ALA A 112 -14.26 -2.98 1.68
C ALA A 112 -15.62 -3.09 0.97
N ASN A 113 -16.63 -2.33 1.42
CA ASN A 113 -18.01 -2.44 0.96
C ASN A 113 -18.50 -1.26 0.11
N VAL A 114 -17.59 -0.48 -0.48
CA VAL A 114 -17.96 0.57 -1.43
C VAL A 114 -18.15 -0.02 -2.83
N SER A 115 -18.94 0.67 -3.66
CA SER A 115 -19.13 0.27 -5.07
C SER A 115 -17.79 0.29 -5.84
N ALA A 116 -17.73 -0.43 -6.96
CA ALA A 116 -16.55 -0.46 -7.81
C ALA A 116 -16.22 0.93 -8.37
N GLU A 117 -17.24 1.69 -8.73
CA GLU A 117 -17.14 3.06 -9.24
C GLU A 117 -16.58 4.01 -8.19
N THR A 118 -17.17 4.00 -6.98
CA THR A 118 -16.69 4.80 -5.85
C THR A 118 -15.25 4.47 -5.50
N ARG A 119 -14.91 3.19 -5.52
CA ARG A 119 -13.54 2.72 -5.27
C ARG A 119 -12.55 3.27 -6.29
N ALA A 120 -12.89 3.21 -7.58
CA ALA A 120 -12.05 3.75 -8.64
C ALA A 120 -11.82 5.27 -8.49
N GLU A 121 -12.84 6.02 -8.06
CA GLU A 121 -12.69 7.45 -7.77
C GLU A 121 -11.79 7.70 -6.54
N LEU A 122 -11.93 6.93 -5.47
CA LEU A 122 -11.06 7.02 -4.29
C LEU A 122 -9.60 6.68 -4.63
N GLU A 123 -9.36 5.69 -5.48
CA GLU A 123 -8.03 5.33 -5.97
C GLU A 123 -7.32 6.48 -6.67
N LYS A 124 -8.04 7.29 -7.48
CA LYS A 124 -7.48 8.47 -8.15
C LYS A 124 -7.04 9.56 -7.16
N LEU A 125 -7.66 9.63 -5.99
CA LEU A 125 -7.31 10.59 -4.93
C LEU A 125 -6.09 10.16 -4.12
N THR A 126 -5.72 8.89 -4.21
CA THR A 126 -4.65 8.31 -3.40
C THR A 126 -3.29 8.84 -3.81
N ARG A 127 -2.47 9.20 -2.82
CA ARG A 127 -1.06 9.59 -3.00
C ARG A 127 -0.21 8.70 -2.13
N ARG A 128 0.76 8.04 -2.74
CA ARG A 128 1.74 7.22 -2.02
C ARG A 128 2.80 8.13 -1.39
N GLN A 129 3.11 7.91 -0.13
CA GLN A 129 4.09 8.66 0.63
C GLN A 129 4.99 7.69 1.39
N GLU A 130 6.30 7.79 1.15
CA GLU A 130 7.31 7.10 1.94
C GLU A 130 7.71 7.94 3.14
N CYS A 131 8.04 7.30 4.24
CA CYS A 131 8.56 7.94 5.45
C CYS A 131 9.63 7.04 6.09
N ASN A 132 10.62 7.67 6.72
CA ASN A 132 11.71 6.97 7.38
C ASN A 132 11.40 6.73 8.86
N SER A 133 12.20 5.86 9.48
CA SER A 133 12.14 5.68 10.94
C SER A 133 12.30 7.00 11.68
N GLY A 134 11.40 7.27 12.60
CA GLY A 134 11.36 8.51 13.40
C GLY A 134 10.57 9.66 12.77
N ASP A 135 10.21 9.58 11.49
CA ASP A 135 9.38 10.60 10.85
C ASP A 135 7.97 10.62 11.48
N SER A 136 7.44 11.81 11.70
CA SER A 136 6.08 12.01 12.16
C SER A 136 5.20 12.41 10.99
N LEU A 137 4.18 11.61 10.68
CA LEU A 137 3.21 11.93 9.64
C LEU A 137 2.30 13.10 10.05
N TYR A 138 1.99 13.19 11.32
CA TYR A 138 1.30 14.31 11.96
C TYR A 138 1.45 14.25 13.48
N GLN A 139 1.23 15.39 14.12
CA GLN A 139 1.27 15.56 15.57
C GLN A 139 -0.08 16.07 16.10
N VAL A 140 -0.23 16.01 17.42
CA VAL A 140 -1.41 16.61 18.10
C VAL A 140 -1.45 18.10 17.79
N GLY A 141 -2.64 18.60 17.43
CA GLY A 141 -2.85 20.00 17.06
C GLY A 141 -2.68 20.33 15.58
N ASP A 142 -2.03 19.45 14.79
CA ASP A 142 -1.94 19.63 13.34
C ASP A 142 -3.32 19.62 12.67
N PRO A 143 -3.50 20.24 11.50
CA PRO A 143 -4.72 20.14 10.71
C PRO A 143 -5.08 18.69 10.38
N SER A 144 -6.36 18.33 10.50
CA SER A 144 -6.84 16.97 10.20
C SER A 144 -7.40 16.85 8.78
N ASP A 145 -6.61 17.26 7.78
CA ASP A 145 -7.07 17.31 6.41
C ASP A 145 -6.99 15.96 5.67
N ASP A 146 -6.15 15.05 6.12
CA ASP A 146 -5.84 13.82 5.39
C ASP A 146 -6.13 12.55 6.19
N LEU A 147 -6.55 11.54 5.46
CA LEU A 147 -6.72 10.15 5.88
C LEU A 147 -5.54 9.34 5.36
N TYR A 148 -5.13 8.32 6.09
CA TYR A 148 -3.99 7.48 5.74
C TYR A 148 -4.36 5.99 5.83
N VAL A 149 -3.75 5.18 4.96
CA VAL A 149 -3.76 3.72 5.02
C VAL A 149 -2.32 3.23 5.07
N LEU A 150 -1.98 2.39 6.03
CA LEU A 150 -0.64 1.78 6.09
C LEU A 150 -0.52 0.71 5.01
N GLU A 151 0.40 0.90 4.06
CA GLU A 151 0.66 -0.05 2.99
C GLU A 151 1.80 -1.00 3.35
N GLU A 152 2.88 -0.46 3.94
CA GLU A 152 4.05 -1.22 4.39
C GLU A 152 4.69 -0.57 5.61
N GLY A 153 5.38 -1.37 6.42
CA GLY A 153 6.12 -0.93 7.59
C GLY A 153 5.30 -0.91 8.87
N HIS A 154 5.77 -0.13 9.86
CA HIS A 154 5.16 -0.02 11.18
C HIS A 154 5.02 1.44 11.60
N ILE A 155 3.82 1.80 12.04
CA ILE A 155 3.50 3.13 12.54
C ILE A 155 2.97 3.03 13.96
N GLU A 156 3.57 3.77 14.87
CA GLU A 156 3.06 3.94 16.21
C GLU A 156 2.03 5.06 16.23
N PHE A 157 0.83 4.75 16.72
CA PHE A 157 -0.25 5.69 16.89
C PHE A 157 -0.48 5.94 18.38
N ARG A 158 -0.36 7.20 18.83
CA ARG A 158 -0.59 7.60 20.22
C ARG A 158 -1.66 8.66 20.32
N LEU A 159 -2.69 8.39 21.12
CA LEU A 159 -3.71 9.35 21.49
C LEU A 159 -3.23 10.24 22.63
N GLY A 160 -3.57 11.55 22.58
CA GLY A 160 -3.45 12.45 23.71
C GLY A 160 -2.57 13.68 23.53
N LEU A 161 -2.70 14.63 24.46
CA LEU A 161 -2.22 16.00 24.39
C LEU A 161 -0.87 16.27 25.06
N ASP A 162 -0.32 15.38 25.90
CA ASP A 162 0.92 15.58 26.62
C ASP A 162 1.59 14.24 27.00
N ASP A 163 2.84 14.29 27.47
CA ASP A 163 3.60 13.15 28.04
C ASP A 163 2.88 12.42 29.20
N ARG A 164 1.73 12.90 29.63
CA ARG A 164 0.88 12.31 30.68
C ARG A 164 -0.20 11.40 30.13
N THR A 165 -0.33 11.26 28.82
CA THR A 165 -1.35 10.46 28.20
C THR A 165 -0.85 9.06 27.91
N SER A 166 -1.71 8.10 28.22
CA SER A 166 -1.65 6.67 27.95
C SER A 166 -0.28 6.17 27.46
N ALA A 167 0.42 5.43 28.29
CA ALA A 167 1.70 4.78 27.99
C ALA A 167 1.60 3.72 26.88
N ALA A 168 0.45 3.50 26.29
CA ALA A 168 0.20 2.53 25.24
C ALA A 168 -0.05 3.23 23.92
N GLY A 169 0.96 3.30 23.07
CA GLY A 169 0.79 3.48 21.63
C GLY A 169 0.23 2.21 21.00
N PHE A 170 -0.54 2.36 19.93
CA PHE A 170 -0.97 1.24 19.11
C PHE A 170 0.00 1.11 17.93
N MET A 171 0.43 -0.11 17.65
CA MET A 171 1.13 -0.40 16.40
C MET A 171 0.10 -0.68 15.32
N LEU A 172 0.08 0.16 14.29
CA LEU A 172 -0.78 -0.04 13.14
C LEU A 172 -0.22 -1.17 12.27
N ARG A 173 -1.14 -1.95 11.71
CA ARG A 173 -0.84 -3.07 10.81
C ARG A 173 -1.13 -2.69 9.36
N LYS A 174 -0.52 -3.38 8.43
CA LYS A 174 -0.79 -3.26 7.00
C LYS A 174 -2.31 -3.30 6.72
N GLY A 175 -2.80 -2.34 5.94
CA GLY A 175 -4.21 -2.17 5.61
C GLY A 175 -5.02 -1.38 6.64
N GLU A 176 -4.45 -1.05 7.80
CA GLU A 176 -5.18 -0.24 8.80
C GLU A 176 -5.26 1.23 8.40
N VAL A 177 -6.43 1.81 8.67
CA VAL A 177 -6.75 3.21 8.39
C VAL A 177 -6.54 4.05 9.64
N PHE A 178 -5.85 5.16 9.50
CA PHE A 178 -5.65 6.13 10.57
C PHE A 178 -5.78 7.57 10.06
N GLY A 179 -5.75 8.54 10.97
CA GLY A 179 -6.03 9.93 10.59
C GLY A 179 -7.50 10.19 10.20
N TRP A 180 -8.40 9.31 10.58
CA TRP A 180 -9.84 9.32 10.27
C TRP A 180 -10.58 10.57 10.74
N ALA A 181 -10.00 11.41 11.61
CA ALA A 181 -10.53 12.73 11.96
C ALA A 181 -10.76 13.62 10.73
N ALA A 182 -10.06 13.37 9.62
CA ALA A 182 -10.24 14.02 8.32
C ALA A 182 -11.65 13.81 7.71
N LEU A 183 -12.38 12.78 8.16
CA LEU A 183 -13.75 12.47 7.73
C LEU A 183 -14.83 13.02 8.68
N LEU A 184 -14.44 13.76 9.72
CA LEU A 184 -15.37 14.30 10.73
C LEU A 184 -15.47 15.82 10.61
N ASP A 185 -16.68 16.34 10.44
CA ASP A 185 -16.93 17.77 10.24
C ASP A 185 -16.46 18.64 11.41
N ASN A 186 -16.55 18.11 12.63
CA ASN A 186 -16.26 18.86 13.86
C ASN A 186 -14.82 18.70 14.37
N GLN A 187 -14.02 17.84 13.77
CA GLN A 187 -12.65 17.56 14.20
C GLN A 187 -11.64 18.20 13.25
N ARG A 188 -11.27 19.46 13.51
CA ARG A 188 -10.36 20.23 12.63
C ARG A 188 -8.89 19.99 12.90
N THR A 189 -8.53 19.43 14.05
CA THR A 189 -7.16 19.20 14.46
C THR A 189 -6.96 17.77 14.93
N ARG A 190 -5.72 17.29 14.80
CA ARG A 190 -5.32 15.96 15.24
C ARG A 190 -5.37 15.85 16.76
N ILE A 191 -5.93 14.76 17.26
CA ILE A 191 -5.95 14.38 18.68
C ILE A 191 -4.93 13.28 19.00
N ALA A 192 -4.12 12.92 18.02
CA ALA A 192 -3.15 11.85 18.10
C ALA A 192 -1.89 12.21 17.33
N ARG A 193 -0.81 11.48 17.59
CA ARG A 193 0.43 11.48 16.83
C ARG A 193 0.58 10.15 16.11
N ALA A 194 1.09 10.19 14.88
CA ALA A 194 1.48 9.01 14.11
C ALA A 194 2.96 9.11 13.72
N THR A 195 3.78 8.15 14.18
CA THR A 195 5.24 8.13 14.00
C THR A 195 5.66 6.85 13.31
N CYS A 196 6.47 6.94 12.26
CA CYS A 196 7.04 5.80 11.56
C CYS A 196 8.14 5.17 12.42
N MET A 197 8.00 3.89 12.75
CA MET A 197 8.98 3.17 13.59
C MET A 197 10.12 2.57 12.76
N GLU A 198 9.88 2.41 11.48
CA GLU A 198 10.83 1.98 10.45
C GLU A 198 10.49 2.67 9.13
N LYS A 199 11.24 2.40 8.06
CA LYS A 199 10.86 2.85 6.72
C LYS A 199 9.48 2.27 6.40
N SER A 200 8.55 3.16 6.13
CA SER A 200 7.14 2.80 5.95
C SER A 200 6.56 3.49 4.73
N THR A 201 5.55 2.88 4.14
CA THR A 201 4.80 3.46 3.03
C THR A 201 3.33 3.59 3.43
N VAL A 202 2.78 4.78 3.21
CA VAL A 202 1.37 5.07 3.46
C VAL A 202 0.68 5.58 2.21
N LEU A 203 -0.60 5.26 2.09
CA LEU A 203 -1.50 5.91 1.14
C LEU A 203 -2.18 7.07 1.85
N ARG A 204 -2.04 8.26 1.28
CA ARG A 204 -2.63 9.51 1.78
C ARG A 204 -3.79 9.92 0.89
N LEU A 205 -4.92 10.26 1.50
CA LEU A 205 -6.13 10.75 0.82
C LEU A 205 -6.62 12.02 1.51
N ASN A 206 -6.97 13.04 0.74
CA ASN A 206 -7.58 14.24 1.30
C ASN A 206 -9.03 13.96 1.75
N GLY A 207 -9.34 14.21 3.02
CA GLY A 207 -10.63 13.87 3.61
C GLY A 207 -11.80 14.58 2.94
N LYS A 208 -11.67 15.85 2.54
CA LYS A 208 -12.72 16.60 1.84
C LYS A 208 -13.04 16.00 0.49
N GLU A 209 -12.01 15.56 -0.27
CA GLU A 209 -12.20 14.90 -1.55
C GLU A 209 -12.84 13.52 -1.37
N VAL A 210 -12.44 12.76 -0.34
CA VAL A 210 -13.08 11.49 0.02
C VAL A 210 -14.56 11.71 0.31
N LEU A 211 -14.89 12.67 1.16
CA LEU A 211 -16.28 12.99 1.49
C LEU A 211 -17.10 13.43 0.26
N ARG A 212 -16.48 14.16 -0.69
CA ARG A 212 -17.12 14.54 -1.95
C ARG A 212 -17.47 13.31 -2.80
N VAL A 213 -16.56 12.35 -2.92
CA VAL A 213 -16.80 11.09 -3.64
C VAL A 213 -17.91 10.28 -2.96
N LEU A 214 -17.87 10.16 -1.64
CA LEU A 214 -18.89 9.43 -0.87
C LEU A 214 -20.27 10.11 -0.92
N ALA A 215 -20.33 11.43 -1.02
CA ALA A 215 -21.60 12.16 -1.18
C ALA A 215 -22.25 11.90 -2.55
N ALA A 216 -21.45 11.58 -3.59
CA ALA A 216 -21.97 11.20 -4.90
C ALA A 216 -22.53 9.77 -4.95
N ASP A 217 -22.13 8.90 -4.01
CA ASP A 217 -22.66 7.54 -3.79
C ASP A 217 -23.07 7.35 -2.33
N PRO A 218 -24.29 7.75 -1.94
CA PRO A 218 -24.75 7.66 -0.55
C PRO A 218 -24.75 6.25 0.05
N ALA A 219 -24.89 5.21 -0.78
CA ALA A 219 -24.86 3.82 -0.33
C ALA A 219 -23.46 3.44 0.15
N SER A 220 -22.42 3.74 -0.66
CA SER A 220 -21.03 3.59 -0.27
C SER A 220 -20.66 4.50 0.90
N GLY A 221 -21.13 5.75 0.88
CA GLY A 221 -20.95 6.69 1.99
C GLY A 221 -21.46 6.15 3.32
N TYR A 222 -22.67 5.57 3.35
CA TYR A 222 -23.22 4.92 4.53
C TYR A 222 -22.33 3.77 5.04
N GLN A 223 -21.82 2.92 4.14
CA GLN A 223 -20.94 1.80 4.53
C GLN A 223 -19.65 2.30 5.16
N VAL A 224 -19.03 3.33 4.55
CA VAL A 224 -17.80 3.95 5.08
C VAL A 224 -18.06 4.58 6.47
N MET A 225 -19.14 5.35 6.67
CA MET A 225 -19.44 5.96 7.94
C MET A 225 -19.76 4.92 9.02
N ARG A 226 -20.42 3.82 8.68
CA ARG A 226 -20.66 2.69 9.58
C ARG A 226 -19.34 2.01 9.97
N GLY A 227 -18.45 1.77 8.99
CA GLY A 227 -17.10 1.23 9.21
C GLY A 227 -16.27 2.15 10.12
N LEU A 228 -16.33 3.46 9.89
CA LEU A 228 -15.67 4.47 10.71
C LEU A 228 -16.15 4.43 12.16
N SER A 229 -17.44 4.29 12.40
CA SER A 229 -18.01 4.18 13.76
C SER A 229 -17.44 2.96 14.50
N ASN A 230 -17.34 1.81 13.81
CA ASN A 230 -16.75 0.59 14.36
C ASN A 230 -15.26 0.77 14.67
N LEU A 231 -14.53 1.41 13.76
CA LEU A 231 -13.10 1.68 13.91
C LEU A 231 -12.84 2.59 15.12
N ILE A 232 -13.59 3.69 15.27
CA ILE A 232 -13.48 4.59 16.42
C ILE A 232 -13.78 3.86 17.72
N THR A 233 -14.85 3.06 17.75
CA THR A 233 -15.23 2.29 18.95
C THR A 233 -14.10 1.34 19.35
N ARG A 234 -13.50 0.62 18.41
CA ARG A 234 -12.35 -0.28 18.66
C ARG A 234 -11.17 0.45 19.29
N TYR A 235 -10.81 1.63 18.78
CA TYR A 235 -9.74 2.44 19.38
C TYR A 235 -10.08 2.91 20.80
N LEU A 236 -11.32 3.28 21.07
CA LEU A 236 -11.74 3.73 22.41
C LEU A 236 -11.84 2.58 23.41
N THR A 237 -12.26 1.38 23.00
CA THR A 237 -12.39 0.23 23.88
C THR A 237 -11.06 -0.44 24.20
N ASN A 238 -10.14 -0.52 23.23
CA ASN A 238 -8.81 -1.10 23.46
C ASN A 238 -7.89 -0.23 24.35
N THR A 239 -8.24 1.02 24.62
CA THR A 239 -7.54 1.87 25.59
C THR A 239 -7.92 1.56 27.06
N GLY A 240 -8.93 0.73 27.29
CA GLY A 240 -9.50 0.43 28.62
C GLY A 240 -9.18 -0.93 29.20
N GLU A 241 -8.59 -1.86 28.44
CA GLU A 241 -8.25 -3.20 28.94
C GLU A 241 -6.74 -3.35 29.16
N LYS A 242 -6.30 -3.08 30.38
CA LYS A 242 -5.17 -3.72 31.06
C LYS A 242 -5.53 -3.97 32.50
#